data_1b83c092521e91dcf27b6c0c0bd7b6ca
#
_entry.id   1b83c092521e91dcf27b6c0c0bd7b6ca
#
_cell.length_a   1.000
_cell.length_b   1.000
_cell.length_c   1.000
_cell.angle_alpha   90.00
_cell.angle_beta   90.00
_cell.angle_gamma   90.00
#
_symmetry.space_group_name_H-M   'P 1'
#
loop_
_entity.id
_entity.type
_entity.pdbx_description
1 polymer ?
#
loop_
_entity_poly.entity_id
_entity_poly.type
_entity_poly.pdbx_seq_one_letter_code
_entity_poly.pdbx_strand_id
1 'polypeptide(L)'
;MLALIASFGLTAVYMLMGGGAAKSPPPAPATGVASPVVAQVEPPAGVQSSPSVTVSQPPNALPSRTLQVERTEVHYALSADGAGLTSAILQGPKMREVRRLTVAEGFALLIGKEVAPAPQMNLAEPVVGQPLPLSISVSGGAPVPADLRYAVAQEAPDAVTFVGRTADWEVTKRFAFSPDGFEVNVTVDLRNLSPHPLAGELGIHEARAIDPLHEEKPSMFGGVGNLSDAVCLVNDKLQKLSPSDKPESKDLPGQLSFAGVNQQYFLSAVFPVGEARQGRCVIAASPVARQTTAWFPFQVPPGGTVTQSFGAFLGPKDSELLTSVPVLAANRGGSIWSPRLERSVDFGIWAVICKLMLVVLRFFHGMVGNWGVAIILLTVVVKVLLLPLTHRMMVSQEKMKKLQPKLEALKAKHPNDREKQQQETMRVYQEAGVNPFGSCLMLLVQLPIWAALFTTLRNNFEIYREPFLHHFLPDLTFKDPTYILPVLLGVSQIITGLLQPMAMDAAQQRIMIWFMPIFFTGIMLNYPAGLLLYIFTNNVLTVVQTYSLKKWLQRVPPAPPEKRK
;
A
#
# COMPACT_ATOMS: atom_id res chain seq x y z
N MET A 1 34.27 12.07 -7.57
CA MET A 1 33.64 11.12 -6.62
C MET A 1 32.55 11.80 -5.80
N LEU A 2 32.78 12.93 -5.14
CA LEU A 2 31.74 13.73 -4.46
C LEU A 2 30.61 14.17 -5.42
N ALA A 3 30.94 14.57 -6.65
CA ALA A 3 29.95 14.92 -7.66
C ALA A 3 29.11 13.70 -8.11
N LEU A 4 29.67 12.49 -8.13
CA LEU A 4 28.94 11.25 -8.43
C LEU A 4 28.06 10.81 -7.26
N ILE A 5 28.52 10.94 -6.02
CA ILE A 5 27.72 10.64 -4.82
C ILE A 5 26.64 11.70 -4.63
N ALA A 6 26.94 12.98 -4.85
CA ALA A 6 25.97 14.06 -4.86
C ALA A 6 24.99 13.92 -6.04
N SER A 7 25.46 13.53 -7.23
CA SER A 7 24.61 13.27 -8.40
C SER A 7 23.73 12.04 -8.20
N PHE A 8 24.25 10.93 -7.64
CA PHE A 8 23.45 9.75 -7.31
C PHE A 8 22.51 10.02 -6.13
N GLY A 9 22.94 10.75 -5.12
CA GLY A 9 22.09 11.23 -4.03
C GLY A 9 21.03 12.20 -4.53
N LEU A 10 21.39 13.18 -5.36
CA LEU A 10 20.44 14.11 -6.01
C LEU A 10 19.53 13.38 -7.01
N THR A 11 20.03 12.42 -7.78
CA THR A 11 19.22 11.65 -8.74
C THR A 11 18.28 10.69 -8.01
N ALA A 12 18.72 10.07 -6.94
CA ALA A 12 17.86 9.27 -6.05
C ALA A 12 16.82 10.14 -5.34
N VAL A 13 17.22 11.32 -4.87
CA VAL A 13 16.33 12.34 -4.31
C VAL A 13 15.39 12.89 -5.37
N TYR A 14 15.85 13.14 -6.59
CA TYR A 14 15.03 13.61 -7.72
C TYR A 14 14.04 12.55 -8.21
N MET A 15 14.45 11.27 -8.25
CA MET A 15 13.54 10.16 -8.54
C MET A 15 12.54 9.87 -7.40
N LEU A 16 12.91 10.10 -6.15
CA LEU A 16 12.03 10.01 -4.99
C LEU A 16 11.08 11.21 -4.86
N MET A 17 11.47 12.38 -5.40
CA MET A 17 10.63 13.59 -5.41
C MET A 17 9.57 13.61 -6.51
N GLY A 18 9.45 12.53 -7.32
CA GLY A 18 8.47 12.45 -8.41
C GLY A 18 8.63 13.62 -9.36
N GLY A 19 9.42 13.44 -10.44
CA GLY A 19 9.76 14.48 -11.41
C GLY A 19 8.57 15.32 -11.88
N GLY A 20 8.26 16.33 -11.09
CA GLY A 20 7.35 17.38 -11.47
C GLY A 20 8.05 18.26 -12.51
N ALA A 21 7.52 18.29 -13.72
CA ALA A 21 7.99 19.14 -14.80
C ALA A 21 8.27 20.56 -14.31
N ALA A 22 9.44 21.06 -14.60
CA ALA A 22 9.83 22.43 -14.33
C ALA A 22 8.75 23.37 -14.89
N LYS A 23 8.07 24.10 -14.02
CA LYS A 23 7.21 25.21 -14.41
C LYS A 23 8.10 26.28 -15.01
N SER A 24 7.84 26.62 -16.27
CA SER A 24 8.35 27.81 -16.92
C SER A 24 8.02 29.04 -16.07
N PRO A 25 8.91 30.04 -16.00
CA PRO A 25 8.60 31.27 -15.25
C PRO A 25 7.40 32.00 -15.88
N PRO A 26 6.58 32.66 -15.08
CA PRO A 26 5.41 33.37 -15.58
C PRO A 26 5.87 34.56 -16.47
N PRO A 27 5.16 34.86 -17.57
CA PRO A 27 5.46 36.04 -18.39
C PRO A 27 5.12 37.30 -17.57
N ALA A 28 5.90 38.35 -17.80
CA ALA A 28 5.76 39.67 -17.21
C ALA A 28 4.38 40.28 -17.50
N PRO A 29 3.82 41.12 -16.60
CA PRO A 29 2.49 41.66 -16.77
C PRO A 29 2.45 42.65 -17.94
N ALA A 30 1.60 42.38 -18.92
CA ALA A 30 1.26 43.31 -19.98
C ALA A 30 0.32 44.40 -19.43
N THR A 31 0.72 45.60 -19.61
CA THR A 31 -0.01 46.84 -19.32
C THR A 31 -1.35 46.90 -20.05
N GLY A 32 -2.31 47.41 -19.33
CA GLY A 32 -3.72 47.61 -19.55
C GLY A 32 -4.25 47.77 -20.96
N VAL A 33 -5.33 47.07 -21.21
CA VAL A 33 -6.39 47.48 -22.16
C VAL A 33 -7.75 47.32 -21.46
N ALA A 34 -8.52 48.37 -21.60
CA ALA A 34 -9.83 48.57 -20.94
C ALA A 34 -10.84 47.47 -21.29
N SER A 35 -11.61 47.05 -20.29
CA SER A 35 -12.77 46.18 -20.42
C SER A 35 -13.91 46.82 -21.23
N PRO A 36 -14.54 46.13 -22.17
CA PRO A 36 -15.81 46.56 -22.72
C PRO A 36 -16.94 46.22 -21.75
N VAL A 37 -17.79 47.20 -21.52
CA VAL A 37 -19.06 47.11 -20.80
C VAL A 37 -19.97 46.09 -21.48
N VAL A 38 -20.35 45.03 -20.78
CA VAL A 38 -21.38 44.09 -21.23
C VAL A 38 -22.74 44.69 -20.89
N ALA A 39 -23.46 45.07 -21.95
CA ALA A 39 -24.85 45.51 -21.86
C ALA A 39 -25.74 44.34 -21.35
N GLN A 40 -26.53 44.61 -20.32
CA GLN A 40 -27.64 43.73 -19.88
C GLN A 40 -28.67 43.65 -21.00
N VAL A 41 -28.87 42.44 -21.51
CA VAL A 41 -30.02 42.13 -22.38
C VAL A 41 -31.15 41.63 -21.48
N GLU A 42 -32.25 42.40 -21.42
CA GLU A 42 -33.54 41.98 -20.82
C GLU A 42 -34.08 40.74 -21.57
N PRO A 43 -34.62 39.74 -20.86
CA PRO A 43 -35.30 38.61 -21.50
C PRO A 43 -36.66 39.03 -22.07
N PRO A 44 -37.05 38.57 -23.27
CA PRO A 44 -38.36 38.85 -23.83
C PRO A 44 -39.46 38.17 -23.03
N ALA A 45 -40.49 38.94 -22.69
CA ALA A 45 -41.72 38.47 -22.08
C ALA A 45 -42.50 37.58 -23.06
N GLY A 46 -42.98 36.45 -22.55
CA GLY A 46 -44.08 35.70 -23.16
C GLY A 46 -43.74 34.33 -23.75
N VAL A 47 -43.47 33.34 -22.89
CA VAL A 47 -43.78 31.95 -23.22
C VAL A 47 -44.79 31.44 -22.21
N GLN A 48 -45.98 31.16 -22.71
CA GLN A 48 -47.09 30.60 -21.95
C GLN A 48 -46.68 29.27 -21.33
N SER A 49 -46.85 29.16 -20.02
CA SER A 49 -46.70 27.94 -19.25
C SER A 49 -47.60 26.85 -19.76
N SER A 50 -47.03 25.83 -20.37
CA SER A 50 -47.72 24.56 -20.60
C SER A 50 -48.14 23.95 -19.25
N PRO A 51 -49.29 23.30 -19.17
CA PRO A 51 -49.81 22.75 -17.93
C PRO A 51 -48.81 21.73 -17.38
N SER A 52 -48.41 21.92 -16.14
CA SER A 52 -47.66 20.96 -15.34
C SER A 52 -48.42 19.63 -15.35
N VAL A 53 -47.89 18.66 -16.05
CA VAL A 53 -48.26 17.26 -15.87
C VAL A 53 -47.90 16.93 -14.43
N THR A 54 -48.89 16.84 -13.59
CA THR A 54 -48.79 16.30 -12.24
C THR A 54 -48.39 14.85 -12.42
N VAL A 55 -47.10 14.56 -12.31
CA VAL A 55 -46.58 13.21 -12.14
C VAL A 55 -47.19 12.73 -10.83
N SER A 56 -48.24 11.94 -10.90
CA SER A 56 -48.80 11.23 -9.78
C SER A 56 -47.65 10.42 -9.17
N GLN A 57 -47.26 10.77 -7.94
CA GLN A 57 -46.35 9.99 -7.15
C GLN A 57 -46.85 8.54 -7.15
N PRO A 58 -45.95 7.54 -7.41
CA PRO A 58 -46.35 6.16 -7.29
C PRO A 58 -46.85 5.93 -5.85
N PRO A 59 -47.99 5.23 -5.67
CA PRO A 59 -48.52 4.94 -4.36
C PRO A 59 -47.49 4.06 -3.61
N ASN A 60 -47.12 4.44 -2.42
CA ASN A 60 -46.22 3.81 -1.46
C ASN A 60 -44.72 4.08 -1.68
N ALA A 61 -44.28 5.23 -1.16
CA ALA A 61 -42.89 5.36 -0.76
C ALA A 61 -42.60 4.31 0.35
N LEU A 62 -41.92 3.24 0.00
CA LEU A 62 -41.50 2.22 0.98
C LEU A 62 -40.67 2.89 2.09
N PRO A 63 -40.88 2.56 3.37
CA PRO A 63 -40.07 3.13 4.43
C PRO A 63 -38.61 2.74 4.27
N SER A 64 -37.71 3.67 4.47
CA SER A 64 -36.29 3.37 4.56
C SER A 64 -36.05 2.41 5.74
N ARG A 65 -35.47 1.27 5.51
CA ARG A 65 -35.21 0.27 6.53
C ARG A 65 -33.74 -0.16 6.48
N THR A 66 -33.09 -0.16 7.64
CA THR A 66 -31.76 -0.74 7.79
C THR A 66 -31.87 -2.09 8.47
N LEU A 67 -31.20 -3.08 7.93
CA LEU A 67 -31.14 -4.44 8.43
C LEU A 67 -29.74 -4.73 8.96
N GLN A 68 -29.64 -5.45 10.07
CA GLN A 68 -28.36 -5.87 10.64
C GLN A 68 -28.22 -7.38 10.52
N VAL A 69 -27.07 -7.84 10.10
CA VAL A 69 -26.70 -9.26 10.01
C VAL A 69 -25.38 -9.44 10.74
N GLU A 70 -25.44 -10.11 11.88
CA GLU A 70 -24.28 -10.38 12.72
C GLU A 70 -23.66 -11.72 12.35
N ARG A 71 -22.34 -11.71 12.07
CA ARG A 71 -21.54 -12.90 11.81
C ARG A 71 -20.30 -12.89 12.70
N THR A 72 -19.65 -14.05 12.84
CA THR A 72 -18.47 -14.21 13.71
C THR A 72 -17.38 -13.21 13.35
N GLU A 73 -17.10 -13.05 12.06
CA GLU A 73 -15.98 -12.23 11.58
C GLU A 73 -16.40 -10.81 11.16
N VAL A 74 -17.68 -10.59 10.81
CA VAL A 74 -18.14 -9.29 10.26
C VAL A 74 -19.59 -9.01 10.70
N HIS A 75 -19.84 -7.80 11.19
CA HIS A 75 -21.20 -7.26 11.40
C HIS A 75 -21.58 -6.40 10.20
N TYR A 76 -22.59 -6.82 9.47
CA TYR A 76 -23.10 -6.11 8.30
C TYR A 76 -24.33 -5.29 8.63
N ALA A 77 -24.44 -4.11 8.00
CA ALA A 77 -25.71 -3.37 7.94
C ALA A 77 -26.05 -3.10 6.47
N LEU A 78 -27.32 -3.34 6.11
CA LEU A 78 -27.83 -3.14 4.75
C LEU A 78 -28.95 -2.12 4.78
N SER A 79 -29.04 -1.30 3.72
CA SER A 79 -30.15 -0.37 3.52
C SER A 79 -31.11 -0.89 2.47
N ALA A 80 -32.41 -0.67 2.68
CA ALA A 80 -33.43 -0.86 1.66
C ALA A 80 -33.33 0.16 0.52
N ASP A 81 -32.69 1.32 0.74
CA ASP A 81 -32.38 2.30 -0.30
C ASP A 81 -31.10 1.82 -1.02
N GLY A 82 -31.23 1.45 -2.30
CA GLY A 82 -30.16 0.89 -3.11
C GLY A 82 -29.87 -0.59 -2.86
N ALA A 83 -30.48 -1.23 -1.86
CA ALA A 83 -30.18 -2.60 -1.43
C ALA A 83 -28.66 -2.85 -1.36
N GLY A 84 -27.93 -1.96 -0.66
CA GLY A 84 -26.48 -2.00 -0.52
C GLY A 84 -26.04 -2.04 0.95
N LEU A 85 -24.73 -2.19 1.17
CA LEU A 85 -24.15 -2.15 2.51
C LEU A 85 -24.04 -0.70 2.99
N THR A 86 -24.40 -0.46 4.25
CA THR A 86 -24.13 0.79 4.96
C THR A 86 -22.99 0.65 5.96
N SER A 87 -22.67 -0.57 6.37
CA SER A 87 -21.45 -0.87 7.11
C SER A 87 -21.07 -2.34 6.96
N ALA A 88 -19.76 -2.62 7.11
CA ALA A 88 -19.19 -3.96 7.24
C ALA A 88 -18.05 -3.87 8.27
N ILE A 89 -18.41 -4.06 9.54
CA ILE A 89 -17.50 -3.87 10.68
C ILE A 89 -16.84 -5.20 10.99
N LEU A 90 -15.54 -5.28 10.74
CA LEU A 90 -14.74 -6.47 11.02
C LEU A 90 -14.60 -6.69 12.52
N GLN A 91 -14.69 -7.95 12.93
CA GLN A 91 -14.55 -8.36 14.33
C GLN A 91 -13.17 -8.96 14.60
N GLY A 92 -12.65 -8.78 15.80
CA GLY A 92 -11.37 -9.35 16.22
C GLY A 92 -10.31 -8.33 16.63
N PRO A 93 -9.27 -8.78 17.33
CA PRO A 93 -8.27 -7.86 17.92
C PRO A 93 -7.40 -7.15 16.87
N LYS A 94 -7.11 -7.81 15.74
CA LYS A 94 -6.36 -7.24 14.62
C LYS A 94 -7.23 -6.45 13.63
N MET A 95 -8.55 -6.65 13.64
CA MET A 95 -9.50 -6.07 12.70
C MET A 95 -9.88 -4.63 13.09
N ARG A 96 -8.88 -3.79 13.32
CA ARG A 96 -9.05 -2.43 13.79
C ARG A 96 -8.43 -1.44 12.83
N GLU A 97 -8.93 -0.22 12.83
CA GLU A 97 -8.34 0.86 12.05
C GLU A 97 -6.90 1.16 12.49
N VAL A 98 -6.14 1.67 11.54
CA VAL A 98 -4.79 2.17 11.81
C VAL A 98 -4.90 3.41 12.69
N ARG A 99 -4.46 3.30 13.96
CA ARG A 99 -4.41 4.42 14.89
C ARG A 99 -2.97 4.76 15.23
N ARG A 100 -2.63 6.02 15.13
CA ARG A 100 -1.35 6.53 15.59
C ARG A 100 -1.38 6.77 17.09
N LEU A 101 -0.50 6.08 17.78
CA LEU A 101 -0.26 6.39 19.18
C LEU A 101 0.51 7.71 19.30
N THR A 102 0.09 8.54 20.23
CA THR A 102 0.86 9.71 20.64
C THR A 102 2.08 9.28 21.47
N VAL A 103 3.06 10.16 21.61
CA VAL A 103 4.25 9.88 22.45
C VAL A 103 3.86 9.57 23.89
N ALA A 104 2.89 10.31 24.43
CA ALA A 104 2.40 10.09 25.79
C ALA A 104 1.75 8.70 25.95
N GLU A 105 0.95 8.26 24.98
CA GLU A 105 0.36 6.92 24.96
C GLU A 105 1.44 5.82 24.81
N GLY A 106 2.48 6.06 23.99
CA GLY A 106 3.63 5.17 23.88
C GLY A 106 4.35 4.96 25.20
N PHE A 107 4.64 6.03 25.92
CA PHE A 107 5.22 5.93 27.25
C PHE A 107 4.26 5.35 28.28
N ALA A 108 2.95 5.58 28.16
CA ALA A 108 1.95 4.95 29.03
C ALA A 108 1.96 3.42 28.85
N LEU A 109 2.00 2.91 27.61
CA LEU A 109 2.15 1.49 27.33
C LEU A 109 3.46 0.92 27.89
N LEU A 110 4.57 1.65 27.77
CA LEU A 110 5.88 1.21 28.26
C LEU A 110 5.88 0.96 29.77
N ILE A 111 5.10 1.75 30.54
CA ILE A 111 4.94 1.59 31.99
C ILE A 111 3.75 0.70 32.39
N GLY A 112 3.17 -0.04 31.41
CA GLY A 112 2.10 -1.01 31.65
C GLY A 112 0.70 -0.40 31.84
N LYS A 113 0.48 0.88 31.46
CA LYS A 113 -0.87 1.48 31.45
C LYS A 113 -1.62 1.11 30.19
N GLU A 114 -2.90 0.82 30.34
CA GLU A 114 -3.78 0.57 29.22
C GLU A 114 -4.07 1.84 28.41
N VAL A 115 -4.07 1.70 27.09
CA VAL A 115 -4.46 2.76 26.15
C VAL A 115 -5.70 2.30 25.40
N ALA A 116 -6.65 3.21 25.20
CA ALA A 116 -7.89 2.88 24.50
C ALA A 116 -7.60 2.27 23.13
N PRO A 117 -8.23 1.14 22.79
CA PRO A 117 -8.00 0.50 21.49
C PRO A 117 -8.53 1.36 20.34
N ALA A 118 -7.97 1.19 19.15
CA ALA A 118 -8.52 1.77 17.92
C ALA A 118 -9.93 1.20 17.63
N PRO A 119 -10.81 1.95 16.93
CA PRO A 119 -12.10 1.44 16.51
C PRO A 119 -11.94 0.23 15.59
N GLN A 120 -12.97 -0.59 15.49
CA GLN A 120 -13.04 -1.70 14.54
C GLN A 120 -13.06 -1.16 13.11
N MET A 121 -12.43 -1.90 12.19
CA MET A 121 -12.37 -1.53 10.78
C MET A 121 -13.74 -1.66 10.13
N ASN A 122 -14.25 -0.57 9.56
CA ASN A 122 -15.42 -0.58 8.70
C ASN A 122 -14.98 -0.57 7.22
N LEU A 123 -15.33 -1.58 6.45
CA LEU A 123 -14.96 -1.70 5.03
C LEU A 123 -16.01 -1.16 4.07
N ALA A 124 -17.27 -0.97 4.51
CA ALA A 124 -18.36 -0.45 3.72
C ALA A 124 -18.85 0.89 4.28
N GLU A 125 -17.98 1.87 4.30
CA GLU A 125 -18.31 3.22 4.78
C GLU A 125 -18.94 4.04 3.64
N PRO A 126 -20.24 4.45 3.75
CA PRO A 126 -20.94 5.12 2.68
C PRO A 126 -20.36 6.50 2.36
N VAL A 127 -20.38 6.85 1.09
CA VAL A 127 -20.02 8.19 0.61
C VAL A 127 -21.28 8.95 0.29
N VAL A 128 -21.45 10.14 0.86
CA VAL A 128 -22.62 10.98 0.60
C VAL A 128 -22.75 11.30 -0.89
N GLY A 129 -23.95 11.05 -1.45
CA GLY A 129 -24.23 11.28 -2.86
C GLY A 129 -23.65 10.25 -3.84
N GLN A 130 -23.14 9.13 -3.33
CA GLN A 130 -22.60 8.04 -4.14
C GLN A 130 -23.38 6.73 -3.91
N PRO A 131 -23.33 5.78 -4.88
CA PRO A 131 -23.90 4.45 -4.69
C PRO A 131 -23.35 3.75 -3.46
N LEU A 132 -24.18 3.04 -2.74
CA LEU A 132 -23.75 2.20 -1.61
C LEU A 132 -22.86 1.03 -2.10
N PRO A 133 -21.91 0.58 -1.30
CA PRO A 133 -21.19 -0.66 -1.57
C PRO A 133 -22.15 -1.82 -1.82
N LEU A 134 -21.86 -2.64 -2.81
CA LEU A 134 -22.69 -3.73 -3.31
C LEU A 134 -24.08 -3.31 -3.83
N SER A 135 -24.42 -2.02 -3.95
CA SER A 135 -25.60 -1.60 -4.70
C SER A 135 -25.45 -1.89 -6.19
N ILE A 136 -26.54 -1.92 -6.92
CA ILE A 136 -26.51 -2.14 -8.37
C ILE A 136 -27.15 -0.98 -9.11
N SER A 137 -26.75 -0.81 -10.36
CA SER A 137 -27.45 0.03 -11.33
C SER A 137 -27.51 -0.66 -12.70
N VAL A 138 -28.47 -0.27 -13.52
CA VAL A 138 -28.57 -0.72 -14.91
C VAL A 138 -28.44 0.51 -15.80
N SER A 139 -27.55 0.41 -16.79
CA SER A 139 -27.39 1.40 -17.85
C SER A 139 -27.92 0.85 -19.18
N GLY A 140 -28.43 1.73 -20.05
CA GLY A 140 -28.98 1.35 -21.36
C GLY A 140 -30.43 1.80 -21.55
N GLY A 141 -31.22 1.06 -22.36
CA GLY A 141 -32.56 1.47 -22.79
C GLY A 141 -33.60 1.61 -21.69
N ALA A 142 -33.45 0.94 -20.55
CA ALA A 142 -34.31 1.04 -19.37
C ALA A 142 -33.45 1.10 -18.10
N PRO A 143 -32.99 2.29 -17.68
CA PRO A 143 -32.03 2.41 -16.58
C PRO A 143 -32.68 2.12 -15.22
N VAL A 144 -31.89 1.47 -14.33
CA VAL A 144 -32.22 1.32 -12.92
C VAL A 144 -31.21 2.13 -12.11
N PRO A 145 -31.65 3.14 -11.34
CA PRO A 145 -30.74 3.94 -10.53
C PRO A 145 -30.21 3.14 -9.32
N ALA A 146 -28.99 3.47 -8.88
CA ALA A 146 -28.34 2.77 -7.78
C ALA A 146 -29.03 3.02 -6.42
N ASP A 147 -29.82 4.07 -6.30
CA ASP A 147 -30.61 4.46 -5.11
C ASP A 147 -32.08 3.99 -5.17
N LEU A 148 -32.42 3.09 -6.11
CA LEU A 148 -33.74 2.47 -6.15
C LEU A 148 -34.12 1.94 -4.77
N ARG A 149 -35.34 2.23 -4.34
CA ARG A 149 -35.85 1.73 -3.07
C ARG A 149 -36.45 0.33 -3.23
N TYR A 150 -36.02 -0.58 -2.36
CA TYR A 150 -36.42 -1.96 -2.35
C TYR A 150 -37.32 -2.30 -1.16
N ALA A 151 -38.23 -3.24 -1.35
CA ALA A 151 -38.91 -3.93 -0.25
C ALA A 151 -38.09 -5.11 0.22
N VAL A 152 -38.09 -5.37 1.53
CA VAL A 152 -37.50 -6.58 2.11
C VAL A 152 -38.48 -7.72 1.93
N ALA A 153 -38.18 -8.68 1.05
CA ALA A 153 -39.02 -9.83 0.74
C ALA A 153 -38.77 -10.99 1.71
N GLN A 154 -37.52 -11.19 2.13
CA GLN A 154 -37.14 -12.24 3.06
C GLN A 154 -35.97 -11.76 3.92
N GLU A 155 -36.06 -12.04 5.20
CA GLU A 155 -35.00 -11.80 6.18
C GLU A 155 -34.74 -13.11 6.94
N ALA A 156 -33.51 -13.62 6.82
CA ALA A 156 -33.03 -14.80 7.52
C ALA A 156 -31.68 -14.47 8.15
N PRO A 157 -31.24 -15.22 9.17
CA PRO A 157 -29.98 -14.94 9.83
C PRO A 157 -28.76 -14.94 8.89
N ASP A 158 -28.81 -15.70 7.80
CA ASP A 158 -27.72 -15.88 6.83
C ASP A 158 -28.02 -15.34 5.44
N ALA A 159 -29.24 -14.80 5.20
CA ALA A 159 -29.63 -14.30 3.89
C ALA A 159 -30.67 -13.19 3.99
N VAL A 160 -30.55 -12.19 3.11
CA VAL A 160 -31.53 -11.13 2.96
C VAL A 160 -31.90 -11.01 1.49
N THR A 161 -33.20 -10.93 1.19
CA THR A 161 -33.72 -10.75 -0.16
C THR A 161 -34.49 -9.46 -0.26
N PHE A 162 -34.08 -8.66 -1.23
CA PHE A 162 -34.71 -7.39 -1.58
C PHE A 162 -35.41 -7.51 -2.94
N VAL A 163 -36.58 -6.85 -3.08
CA VAL A 163 -37.31 -6.76 -4.35
C VAL A 163 -37.62 -5.31 -4.63
N GLY A 164 -37.16 -4.81 -5.78
CA GLY A 164 -37.43 -3.47 -6.29
C GLY A 164 -38.15 -3.54 -7.62
N ARG A 165 -38.95 -2.51 -7.95
CA ARG A 165 -39.65 -2.42 -9.23
C ARG A 165 -39.50 -1.03 -9.83
N THR A 166 -39.27 -1.02 -11.13
CA THR A 166 -39.42 0.15 -12.00
C THR A 166 -40.54 -0.10 -13.01
N ALA A 167 -40.74 0.77 -13.96
CA ALA A 167 -41.72 0.56 -15.03
C ALA A 167 -41.38 -0.68 -15.88
N ASP A 168 -40.08 -0.92 -16.12
CA ASP A 168 -39.63 -1.92 -17.07
C ASP A 168 -38.95 -3.15 -16.40
N TRP A 169 -38.60 -3.04 -15.12
CA TRP A 169 -37.86 -4.08 -14.40
C TRP A 169 -38.50 -4.46 -13.07
N GLU A 170 -38.50 -5.77 -12.80
CA GLU A 170 -38.54 -6.29 -11.44
C GLU A 170 -37.13 -6.80 -11.10
N VAL A 171 -36.55 -6.22 -10.05
CA VAL A 171 -35.19 -6.52 -9.59
C VAL A 171 -35.27 -7.28 -8.29
N THR A 172 -34.85 -8.54 -8.28
CA THR A 172 -34.68 -9.30 -7.04
C THR A 172 -33.20 -9.42 -6.73
N LYS A 173 -32.82 -8.99 -5.53
CA LYS A 173 -31.44 -9.03 -5.07
C LYS A 173 -31.32 -9.80 -3.78
N ARG A 174 -30.53 -10.86 -3.80
CA ARG A 174 -30.32 -11.75 -2.68
C ARG A 174 -28.89 -11.69 -2.19
N PHE A 175 -28.72 -11.41 -0.90
CA PHE A 175 -27.48 -11.52 -0.17
C PHE A 175 -27.46 -12.84 0.59
N ALA A 176 -26.35 -13.60 0.53
CA ALA A 176 -26.10 -14.74 1.36
C ALA A 176 -24.70 -14.58 1.99
N PHE A 177 -24.67 -14.58 3.32
CA PHE A 177 -23.48 -14.31 4.11
C PHE A 177 -22.81 -15.62 4.55
N SER A 178 -21.47 -15.68 4.46
CA SER A 178 -20.71 -16.79 4.99
C SER A 178 -20.85 -16.86 6.51
N PRO A 179 -21.00 -18.05 7.12
CA PRO A 179 -21.09 -18.17 8.58
C PRO A 179 -19.81 -17.77 9.30
N ASP A 180 -18.64 -18.19 8.77
CA ASP A 180 -17.33 -18.06 9.41
C ASP A 180 -16.30 -17.49 8.45
N GLY A 181 -16.67 -16.45 7.66
CA GLY A 181 -15.78 -15.87 6.67
C GLY A 181 -16.13 -14.44 6.31
N PHE A 182 -15.34 -13.90 5.41
CA PHE A 182 -15.42 -12.51 4.93
C PHE A 182 -16.18 -12.39 3.61
N GLU A 183 -16.88 -13.45 3.19
CA GLU A 183 -17.54 -13.51 1.89
C GLU A 183 -19.03 -13.25 1.97
N VAL A 184 -19.51 -12.53 0.97
CA VAL A 184 -20.93 -12.30 0.72
C VAL A 184 -21.24 -12.69 -0.72
N ASN A 185 -22.24 -13.55 -0.93
CA ASN A 185 -22.74 -13.84 -2.26
C ASN A 185 -23.92 -12.95 -2.56
N VAL A 186 -23.87 -12.29 -3.73
CA VAL A 186 -24.92 -11.40 -4.21
C VAL A 186 -25.46 -11.98 -5.50
N THR A 187 -26.74 -12.39 -5.49
CA THR A 187 -27.45 -12.83 -6.69
C THR A 187 -28.44 -11.77 -7.09
N VAL A 188 -28.43 -11.39 -8.37
CA VAL A 188 -29.30 -10.37 -8.93
C VAL A 188 -30.10 -11.00 -10.07
N ASP A 189 -31.44 -11.00 -9.93
CA ASP A 189 -32.38 -11.39 -10.96
C ASP A 189 -33.03 -10.13 -11.54
N LEU A 190 -32.86 -9.93 -12.85
CA LEU A 190 -33.50 -8.84 -13.61
C LEU A 190 -34.58 -9.45 -14.48
N ARG A 191 -35.87 -9.21 -14.14
CA ARG A 191 -37.01 -9.64 -14.94
C ARG A 191 -37.52 -8.47 -15.77
N ASN A 192 -37.59 -8.66 -17.07
CA ASN A 192 -38.11 -7.68 -18.02
C ASN A 192 -39.65 -7.67 -17.98
N LEU A 193 -40.23 -6.53 -17.55
CA LEU A 193 -41.67 -6.32 -17.52
C LEU A 193 -42.20 -5.63 -18.75
N SER A 194 -41.32 -5.13 -19.63
CA SER A 194 -41.70 -4.44 -20.87
C SER A 194 -42.10 -5.41 -21.96
N PRO A 195 -42.86 -4.97 -22.97
CA PRO A 195 -43.23 -5.79 -24.12
C PRO A 195 -42.10 -5.95 -25.15
N HIS A 196 -40.95 -5.31 -24.95
CA HIS A 196 -39.80 -5.32 -25.84
C HIS A 196 -38.57 -5.98 -25.20
N PRO A 197 -37.65 -6.57 -26.00
CA PRO A 197 -36.38 -7.04 -25.46
C PRO A 197 -35.58 -5.85 -24.96
N LEU A 198 -35.00 -5.99 -23.76
CA LEU A 198 -34.16 -5.00 -23.12
C LEU A 198 -32.70 -5.46 -23.09
N ALA A 199 -31.81 -4.56 -23.46
CA ALA A 199 -30.37 -4.78 -23.40
C ALA A 199 -29.71 -3.63 -22.66
N GLY A 200 -28.64 -3.93 -21.92
CA GLY A 200 -27.92 -2.94 -21.16
C GLY A 200 -26.69 -3.53 -20.47
N GLU A 201 -26.18 -2.80 -19.50
CA GLU A 201 -25.12 -3.27 -18.63
C GLU A 201 -25.58 -3.20 -17.16
N LEU A 202 -25.38 -4.29 -16.42
CA LEU A 202 -25.54 -4.34 -14.97
C LEU A 202 -24.25 -3.91 -14.31
N GLY A 203 -24.30 -2.82 -13.56
CA GLY A 203 -23.21 -2.33 -12.73
C GLY A 203 -23.39 -2.75 -11.28
N ILE A 204 -22.31 -3.27 -10.66
CA ILE A 204 -22.22 -3.47 -9.22
C ILE A 204 -21.17 -2.53 -8.66
N HIS A 205 -21.50 -1.85 -7.57
CA HIS A 205 -20.71 -0.75 -7.02
C HIS A 205 -19.94 -1.16 -5.78
N GLU A 206 -18.69 -0.71 -5.69
CA GLU A 206 -17.90 -0.65 -4.48
C GLU A 206 -17.48 0.79 -4.23
N ALA A 207 -17.70 1.27 -3.02
CA ALA A 207 -17.35 2.62 -2.63
C ALA A 207 -16.91 2.69 -1.18
N ARG A 208 -15.98 3.59 -0.88
CA ARG A 208 -15.54 3.87 0.47
C ARG A 208 -15.29 5.37 0.67
N ALA A 209 -15.82 5.91 1.77
CA ALA A 209 -15.44 7.21 2.25
C ALA A 209 -14.00 7.22 2.75
N ILE A 210 -13.30 8.31 2.47
CA ILE A 210 -11.92 8.54 2.90
C ILE A 210 -11.89 9.79 3.74
N ASP A 211 -11.31 9.68 4.93
CA ASP A 211 -10.99 10.85 5.72
C ASP A 211 -9.61 11.40 5.26
N PRO A 212 -9.57 12.59 4.62
CA PRO A 212 -8.33 13.17 4.14
C PRO A 212 -7.31 13.45 5.25
N LEU A 213 -7.76 13.57 6.51
CA LEU A 213 -6.89 13.79 7.67
C LEU A 213 -6.16 12.52 8.09
N HIS A 214 -6.72 11.35 7.78
CA HIS A 214 -6.13 10.05 8.08
C HIS A 214 -5.40 9.42 6.89
N GLU A 215 -5.60 9.92 5.67
CA GLU A 215 -4.85 9.49 4.48
C GLU A 215 -3.53 10.24 4.38
N GLU A 216 -2.43 9.60 4.76
CA GLU A 216 -1.11 10.17 4.55
C GLU A 216 -0.65 9.98 3.12
N LYS A 217 -0.41 11.09 2.43
CA LYS A 217 0.37 11.07 1.18
C LYS A 217 1.79 10.58 1.48
N PRO A 218 2.39 9.77 0.61
CA PRO A 218 3.79 9.40 0.75
C PRO A 218 4.62 10.67 0.80
N SER A 219 5.25 10.94 1.93
CA SER A 219 6.18 12.06 2.03
C SER A 219 7.56 11.61 1.56
N MET A 220 8.38 12.54 1.09
CA MET A 220 9.77 12.32 0.70
C MET A 220 10.60 11.66 1.83
N PHE A 221 10.20 11.84 3.08
CA PHE A 221 10.86 11.30 4.27
C PHE A 221 10.07 10.16 4.92
N GLY A 222 9.23 9.46 4.13
CA GLY A 222 8.60 8.22 4.54
C GLY A 222 7.55 8.39 5.63
N GLY A 223 6.33 8.68 5.26
CA GLY A 223 5.17 8.33 6.06
C GLY A 223 4.70 6.93 5.66
N VAL A 224 4.37 6.09 6.62
CA VAL A 224 3.59 4.88 6.35
C VAL A 224 2.16 5.37 6.13
N GLY A 225 1.86 5.81 4.91
CA GLY A 225 0.52 6.27 4.56
C GLY A 225 -0.43 5.08 4.50
N ASN A 226 -1.57 5.19 5.15
CA ASN A 226 -2.69 4.29 4.92
C ASN A 226 -3.39 4.74 3.63
N LEU A 227 -2.85 4.30 2.50
CA LEU A 227 -3.42 4.65 1.19
C LEU A 227 -4.49 3.65 0.82
N SER A 228 -5.62 4.18 0.38
CA SER A 228 -6.69 3.41 -0.24
C SER A 228 -6.69 3.66 -1.75
N ASP A 229 -6.64 2.60 -2.55
CA ASP A 229 -6.67 2.65 -4.00
C ASP A 229 -7.99 2.07 -4.52
N ALA A 230 -8.58 2.69 -5.55
CA ALA A 230 -9.59 2.03 -6.36
C ALA A 230 -8.89 1.07 -7.33
N VAL A 231 -9.28 -0.20 -7.37
CA VAL A 231 -8.56 -1.25 -8.10
C VAL A 231 -9.47 -2.12 -8.95
N CYS A 232 -8.95 -2.55 -10.10
CA CYS A 232 -9.57 -3.59 -10.94
C CYS A 232 -8.49 -4.54 -11.46
N LEU A 233 -8.79 -5.83 -11.47
CA LEU A 233 -8.00 -6.82 -12.17
C LEU A 233 -8.68 -7.11 -13.54
N VAL A 234 -8.13 -6.49 -14.59
CA VAL A 234 -8.64 -6.59 -15.97
C VAL A 234 -7.57 -7.18 -16.86
N ASN A 235 -7.93 -8.20 -17.66
CA ASN A 235 -7.00 -8.92 -18.55
C ASN A 235 -5.72 -9.35 -17.81
N ASP A 236 -5.87 -9.89 -16.59
CA ASP A 236 -4.79 -10.34 -15.71
C ASP A 236 -3.78 -9.25 -15.29
N LYS A 237 -4.15 -7.98 -15.44
CA LYS A 237 -3.35 -6.82 -14.99
C LYS A 237 -4.09 -6.03 -13.92
N LEU A 238 -3.47 -5.89 -12.77
CA LEU A 238 -3.99 -5.01 -11.72
C LEU A 238 -3.85 -3.56 -12.15
N GLN A 239 -4.99 -2.91 -12.33
CA GLN A 239 -5.09 -1.48 -12.56
C GLN A 239 -5.47 -0.81 -11.25
N LYS A 240 -4.82 0.30 -10.94
CA LYS A 240 -5.07 1.06 -9.72
C LYS A 240 -5.16 2.55 -9.99
N LEU A 241 -5.97 3.21 -9.19
CA LEU A 241 -6.07 4.65 -9.12
C LEU A 241 -5.90 5.08 -7.67
N SER A 242 -4.73 5.66 -7.42
CA SER A 242 -4.33 6.14 -6.09
C SER A 242 -4.94 7.51 -5.79
N PRO A 243 -4.86 7.97 -4.54
CA PRO A 243 -5.33 9.29 -4.14
C PRO A 243 -4.79 10.40 -5.02
N SER A 244 -5.70 11.29 -5.46
CA SER A 244 -5.37 12.49 -6.22
C SER A 244 -6.03 13.71 -5.59
N ASP A 245 -5.41 14.89 -5.74
CA ASP A 245 -5.98 16.17 -5.30
C ASP A 245 -7.20 16.59 -6.14
N LYS A 246 -7.34 15.97 -7.32
CA LYS A 246 -8.46 16.20 -8.22
C LYS A 246 -9.21 14.89 -8.47
N PRO A 247 -10.53 14.93 -8.66
CA PRO A 247 -11.28 13.75 -9.06
C PRO A 247 -10.73 13.19 -10.39
N GLU A 248 -10.41 11.92 -10.39
CA GLU A 248 -9.95 11.19 -11.57
C GLU A 248 -10.78 9.92 -11.74
N SER A 249 -11.00 9.52 -12.99
CA SER A 249 -11.64 8.24 -13.32
C SER A 249 -10.99 7.59 -14.54
N LYS A 250 -11.03 6.26 -14.58
CA LYS A 250 -10.58 5.46 -15.73
C LYS A 250 -11.63 4.42 -16.04
N ASP A 251 -11.94 4.25 -17.33
CA ASP A 251 -12.79 3.17 -17.85
C ASP A 251 -11.89 2.11 -18.48
N LEU A 252 -12.03 0.87 -18.03
CA LEU A 252 -11.12 -0.23 -18.32
C LEU A 252 -11.93 -1.42 -18.88
N PRO A 253 -12.11 -1.49 -20.20
CA PRO A 253 -12.79 -2.62 -20.83
C PRO A 253 -11.91 -3.88 -20.87
N GLY A 254 -12.53 -5.06 -20.74
CA GLY A 254 -11.82 -6.33 -20.85
C GLY A 254 -12.42 -7.45 -20.01
N GLN A 255 -11.64 -8.51 -19.85
CA GLN A 255 -11.97 -9.62 -18.94
C GLN A 255 -11.75 -9.22 -17.51
N LEU A 256 -12.84 -9.07 -16.75
CA LEU A 256 -12.82 -8.64 -15.36
C LEU A 256 -12.77 -9.83 -14.41
N SER A 257 -11.74 -9.86 -13.56
CA SER A 257 -11.60 -10.85 -12.49
C SER A 257 -12.16 -10.33 -11.16
N PHE A 258 -11.77 -9.12 -10.76
CA PHE A 258 -12.37 -8.44 -9.60
C PHE A 258 -12.26 -6.92 -9.72
N ALA A 259 -13.11 -6.23 -8.98
CA ALA A 259 -13.11 -4.79 -8.81
C ALA A 259 -13.30 -4.43 -7.34
N GLY A 260 -12.68 -3.37 -6.82
CA GLY A 260 -12.84 -3.05 -5.41
C GLY A 260 -12.01 -1.88 -4.91
N VAL A 261 -12.02 -1.70 -3.59
CA VAL A 261 -11.19 -0.74 -2.86
C VAL A 261 -10.13 -1.49 -2.08
N ASN A 262 -8.87 -1.24 -2.43
CA ASN A 262 -7.70 -1.88 -1.86
C ASN A 262 -7.05 -0.96 -0.84
N GLN A 263 -7.04 -1.35 0.42
CA GLN A 263 -6.31 -0.68 1.49
C GLN A 263 -4.99 -1.41 1.77
N GLN A 264 -4.18 -0.85 2.64
CA GLN A 264 -2.89 -1.44 2.98
C GLN A 264 -3.03 -2.89 3.50
N TYR A 265 -3.94 -3.13 4.45
CA TYR A 265 -4.12 -4.42 5.11
C TYR A 265 -5.48 -5.08 4.86
N PHE A 266 -6.40 -4.38 4.20
CA PHE A 266 -7.76 -4.83 3.99
C PHE A 266 -8.18 -4.68 2.53
N LEU A 267 -9.14 -5.48 2.11
CA LEU A 267 -9.69 -5.46 0.77
C LEU A 267 -11.21 -5.56 0.84
N SER A 268 -11.89 -4.64 0.13
CA SER A 268 -13.28 -4.78 -0.25
C SER A 268 -13.32 -4.97 -1.75
N ALA A 269 -13.77 -6.13 -2.23
CA ALA A 269 -13.77 -6.45 -3.66
C ALA A 269 -14.97 -7.26 -4.04
N VAL A 270 -15.48 -7.00 -5.25
CA VAL A 270 -16.55 -7.75 -5.89
C VAL A 270 -16.00 -8.46 -7.13
N PHE A 271 -16.49 -9.67 -7.40
CA PHE A 271 -16.06 -10.50 -8.53
C PHE A 271 -17.21 -11.34 -9.09
N PRO A 272 -17.24 -11.64 -10.39
CA PRO A 272 -18.21 -12.55 -10.96
C PRO A 272 -17.99 -13.97 -10.45
N VAL A 273 -19.04 -14.74 -10.23
CA VAL A 273 -18.95 -16.15 -9.82
C VAL A 273 -18.83 -17.04 -11.06
N GLY A 274 -17.91 -18.01 -11.01
CA GLY A 274 -17.76 -19.05 -12.02
C GLY A 274 -16.63 -18.80 -13.02
N GLU A 275 -16.49 -17.60 -13.55
CA GLU A 275 -15.42 -17.24 -14.50
C GLU A 275 -15.19 -15.72 -14.57
N ALA A 276 -14.03 -15.31 -15.06
CA ALA A 276 -13.78 -13.93 -15.43
C ALA A 276 -14.67 -13.56 -16.64
N ARG A 277 -15.46 -12.49 -16.52
CA ARG A 277 -16.44 -12.10 -17.54
C ARG A 277 -15.97 -10.90 -18.34
N GLN A 278 -16.34 -10.90 -19.62
CA GLN A 278 -16.24 -9.70 -20.43
C GLN A 278 -17.14 -8.62 -19.87
N GLY A 279 -16.57 -7.42 -19.73
CA GLY A 279 -17.23 -6.26 -19.16
C GLY A 279 -16.31 -5.05 -19.20
N ARG A 280 -16.59 -4.10 -18.36
CA ARG A 280 -15.70 -2.96 -18.12
C ARG A 280 -15.67 -2.62 -16.64
N CYS A 281 -14.56 -2.10 -16.20
CA CYS A 281 -14.41 -1.58 -14.84
C CYS A 281 -14.16 -0.09 -14.87
N VAL A 282 -14.99 0.66 -14.16
CA VAL A 282 -14.77 2.09 -13.95
C VAL A 282 -14.20 2.27 -12.56
N ILE A 283 -12.96 2.76 -12.45
CA ILE A 283 -12.34 3.16 -11.20
C ILE A 283 -12.33 4.67 -11.09
N ALA A 284 -12.68 5.18 -9.93
CA ALA A 284 -12.69 6.62 -9.63
C ALA A 284 -12.07 6.89 -8.26
N ALA A 285 -11.29 7.95 -8.20
CA ALA A 285 -10.67 8.44 -6.96
C ALA A 285 -10.90 9.94 -6.83
N SER A 286 -11.25 10.36 -5.63
CA SER A 286 -11.37 11.77 -5.24
C SER A 286 -10.71 11.98 -3.87
N PRO A 287 -10.51 13.21 -3.40
CA PRO A 287 -9.96 13.45 -2.07
C PRO A 287 -10.74 12.77 -0.93
N VAL A 288 -12.03 12.55 -1.10
CA VAL A 288 -12.95 12.06 -0.05
C VAL A 288 -13.51 10.66 -0.32
N ALA A 289 -13.22 10.06 -1.49
CA ALA A 289 -13.81 8.76 -1.85
C ALA A 289 -12.95 7.95 -2.79
N ARG A 290 -13.07 6.62 -2.69
CA ARG A 290 -12.63 5.64 -3.68
C ARG A 290 -13.84 4.86 -4.14
N GLN A 291 -13.96 4.68 -5.45
CA GLN A 291 -15.09 4.02 -6.08
C GLN A 291 -14.65 3.11 -7.19
N THR A 292 -15.39 2.02 -7.31
CA THR A 292 -15.20 1.06 -8.39
C THR A 292 -16.56 0.54 -8.81
N THR A 293 -16.81 0.47 -10.11
CA THR A 293 -18.02 -0.13 -10.65
C THR A 293 -17.64 -1.17 -11.69
N ALA A 294 -18.08 -2.40 -11.48
CA ALA A 294 -17.94 -3.49 -12.44
C ALA A 294 -19.21 -3.57 -13.27
N TRP A 295 -19.10 -3.40 -14.60
CA TRP A 295 -20.19 -3.42 -15.54
C TRP A 295 -20.16 -4.67 -16.40
N PHE A 296 -21.31 -5.35 -16.52
CA PHE A 296 -21.46 -6.58 -17.30
C PHE A 296 -22.64 -6.46 -18.26
N PRO A 297 -22.45 -6.72 -19.56
CA PRO A 297 -23.52 -6.65 -20.55
C PRO A 297 -24.53 -7.78 -20.34
N PHE A 298 -25.79 -7.48 -20.63
CA PHE A 298 -26.88 -8.45 -20.65
C PHE A 298 -27.93 -8.11 -21.71
N GLN A 299 -28.75 -9.11 -22.05
CA GLN A 299 -29.93 -8.97 -22.89
C GLN A 299 -31.04 -9.87 -22.34
N VAL A 300 -32.26 -9.33 -22.25
CA VAL A 300 -33.41 -10.03 -21.65
C VAL A 300 -34.62 -9.91 -22.58
N PRO A 301 -35.21 -11.01 -23.07
CA PRO A 301 -36.43 -10.98 -23.88
C PRO A 301 -37.63 -10.49 -23.02
N PRO A 302 -38.76 -10.10 -23.68
CA PRO A 302 -39.99 -9.73 -22.98
C PRO A 302 -40.44 -10.83 -22.02
N GLY A 303 -40.75 -10.47 -20.74
CA GLY A 303 -41.16 -11.41 -19.70
C GLY A 303 -40.05 -12.37 -19.22
N GLY A 304 -38.85 -12.33 -19.82
CA GLY A 304 -37.70 -13.14 -19.44
C GLY A 304 -37.01 -12.64 -18.19
N THR A 305 -36.12 -13.46 -17.61
CA THR A 305 -35.29 -13.11 -16.48
C THR A 305 -33.82 -13.47 -16.77
N VAL A 306 -32.91 -12.59 -16.41
CA VAL A 306 -31.49 -12.87 -16.39
C VAL A 306 -31.00 -12.88 -14.95
N THR A 307 -30.25 -13.92 -14.57
CA THR A 307 -29.62 -14.04 -13.26
C THR A 307 -28.13 -13.78 -13.38
N GLN A 308 -27.60 -12.89 -12.57
CA GLN A 308 -26.17 -12.66 -12.42
C GLN A 308 -25.74 -12.85 -10.97
N SER A 309 -24.68 -13.63 -10.76
CA SER A 309 -24.15 -13.91 -9.43
C SER A 309 -22.76 -13.32 -9.27
N PHE A 310 -22.55 -12.69 -8.11
CA PHE A 310 -21.30 -12.07 -7.70
C PHE A 310 -20.88 -12.58 -6.33
N GLY A 311 -19.58 -12.75 -6.14
CA GLY A 311 -19.00 -12.85 -4.82
C GLY A 311 -18.47 -11.47 -4.40
N ALA A 312 -18.57 -11.15 -3.13
CA ALA A 312 -17.89 -10.03 -2.53
C ALA A 312 -17.00 -10.54 -1.38
N PHE A 313 -15.82 -9.98 -1.25
CA PHE A 313 -14.89 -10.23 -0.16
C PHE A 313 -14.65 -8.92 0.59
N LEU A 314 -14.96 -8.92 1.90
CA LEU A 314 -14.76 -7.76 2.77
C LEU A 314 -13.93 -8.20 3.98
N GLY A 315 -12.62 -8.19 3.84
CA GLY A 315 -11.77 -8.78 4.87
C GLY A 315 -10.30 -8.37 4.80
N PRO A 316 -9.47 -9.01 5.66
CA PRO A 316 -8.04 -8.77 5.70
C PRO A 316 -7.32 -9.36 4.48
N LYS A 317 -6.22 -8.75 4.09
CA LYS A 317 -5.35 -9.24 3.02
C LYS A 317 -4.42 -10.35 3.52
N ASP A 318 -5.00 -11.32 4.19
CA ASP A 318 -4.30 -12.52 4.56
C ASP A 318 -4.10 -13.42 3.35
N SER A 319 -2.88 -13.90 3.18
CA SER A 319 -2.47 -14.65 1.99
C SER A 319 -3.20 -15.99 1.85
N GLU A 320 -3.52 -16.65 2.97
CA GLU A 320 -4.26 -17.92 2.96
C GLU A 320 -5.73 -17.68 2.67
N LEU A 321 -6.33 -16.66 3.30
CA LEU A 321 -7.72 -16.28 3.05
C LEU A 321 -7.94 -15.88 1.59
N LEU A 322 -7.09 -15.01 1.04
CA LEU A 322 -7.23 -14.54 -0.35
C LEU A 322 -7.10 -15.66 -1.38
N THR A 323 -6.34 -16.72 -1.08
CA THR A 323 -6.21 -17.90 -1.95
C THR A 323 -7.30 -18.93 -1.73
N SER A 324 -7.94 -18.98 -0.55
CA SER A 324 -9.03 -19.92 -0.23
C SER A 324 -10.39 -19.48 -0.77
N VAL A 325 -10.62 -18.17 -0.98
CA VAL A 325 -11.86 -17.62 -1.56
C VAL A 325 -12.31 -18.32 -2.86
N PRO A 326 -11.40 -18.68 -3.80
CA PRO A 326 -11.78 -19.40 -5.01
C PRO A 326 -12.40 -20.78 -4.76
N VAL A 327 -11.92 -21.47 -3.74
CA VAL A 327 -12.41 -22.83 -3.40
C VAL A 327 -13.87 -22.79 -2.96
N LEU A 328 -14.24 -21.77 -2.19
CA LEU A 328 -15.62 -21.58 -1.71
C LEU A 328 -16.55 -21.18 -2.87
N ALA A 329 -16.10 -20.34 -3.79
CA ALA A 329 -16.83 -19.99 -5.01
C ALA A 329 -16.99 -21.19 -5.95
N ALA A 330 -15.96 -22.02 -6.11
CA ALA A 330 -15.98 -23.24 -6.93
C ALA A 330 -16.98 -24.29 -6.43
N ASN A 331 -17.09 -24.49 -5.14
CA ASN A 331 -18.03 -25.44 -4.54
C ASN A 331 -19.50 -25.07 -4.77
N ARG A 332 -19.79 -23.81 -5.14
CA ARG A 332 -21.16 -23.33 -5.44
C ARG A 332 -21.53 -23.29 -6.93
N GLY A 333 -20.56 -23.43 -7.83
CA GLY A 333 -20.80 -23.34 -9.28
C GLY A 333 -20.11 -24.40 -10.15
N GLY A 334 -19.35 -25.33 -9.57
CA GLY A 334 -18.70 -26.44 -10.30
C GLY A 334 -17.49 -26.05 -11.17
N SER A 335 -17.04 -24.80 -11.17
CA SER A 335 -15.87 -24.33 -11.90
C SER A 335 -14.71 -24.02 -10.95
N ILE A 336 -13.49 -24.42 -11.33
CA ILE A 336 -12.22 -24.15 -10.60
C ILE A 336 -11.69 -22.76 -10.99
N TRP A 337 -12.54 -21.75 -11.02
CA TRP A 337 -12.09 -20.39 -11.32
C TRP A 337 -11.74 -19.62 -10.03
N SER A 338 -10.67 -18.83 -10.08
CA SER A 338 -10.22 -17.97 -9.00
C SER A 338 -10.29 -16.50 -9.41
N PRO A 339 -10.89 -15.63 -8.59
CA PRO A 339 -10.85 -14.18 -8.81
C PRO A 339 -9.45 -13.58 -8.66
N ARG A 340 -8.48 -14.36 -8.16
CA ARG A 340 -7.08 -13.95 -7.94
C ARG A 340 -6.93 -12.74 -7.03
N LEU A 341 -7.68 -12.74 -5.92
CA LEU A 341 -7.64 -11.65 -4.94
C LEU A 341 -6.24 -11.44 -4.34
N GLU A 342 -5.39 -12.47 -4.34
CA GLU A 342 -3.99 -12.37 -3.93
C GLU A 342 -3.17 -11.36 -4.77
N ARG A 343 -3.63 -11.04 -5.98
CA ARG A 343 -3.03 -9.97 -6.81
C ARG A 343 -3.23 -8.57 -6.23
N SER A 344 -4.15 -8.39 -5.28
CA SER A 344 -4.33 -7.12 -4.57
C SER A 344 -3.13 -6.79 -3.66
N VAL A 345 -2.31 -7.80 -3.29
CA VAL A 345 -1.08 -7.62 -2.53
C VAL A 345 0.07 -7.34 -3.50
N ASP A 346 0.42 -6.06 -3.66
CA ASP A 346 1.45 -5.61 -4.60
C ASP A 346 2.82 -5.49 -3.90
N PHE A 347 3.72 -6.41 -4.21
CA PHE A 347 5.13 -6.35 -3.75
C PHE A 347 6.04 -5.61 -4.75
N GLY A 348 5.51 -5.09 -5.85
CA GLY A 348 6.26 -4.38 -6.87
C GLY A 348 7.40 -5.20 -7.48
N ILE A 349 8.47 -4.51 -7.87
CA ILE A 349 9.66 -5.13 -8.50
C ILE A 349 10.42 -6.09 -7.57
N TRP A 350 10.23 -5.99 -6.27
CA TRP A 350 10.89 -6.82 -5.26
C TRP A 350 10.11 -8.09 -4.90
N ALA A 351 9.03 -8.41 -5.61
CA ALA A 351 8.09 -9.49 -5.27
C ALA A 351 8.77 -10.84 -5.00
N VAL A 352 9.79 -11.22 -5.78
CA VAL A 352 10.52 -12.49 -5.60
C VAL A 352 11.24 -12.52 -4.26
N ILE A 353 11.97 -11.43 -3.93
CA ILE A 353 12.72 -11.32 -2.67
C ILE A 353 11.75 -11.24 -1.48
N CYS A 354 10.65 -10.47 -1.62
CA CYS A 354 9.62 -10.37 -0.58
C CYS A 354 9.00 -11.73 -0.25
N LYS A 355 8.63 -12.52 -1.27
CA LYS A 355 8.06 -13.87 -1.07
C LYS A 355 9.06 -14.79 -0.37
N LEU A 356 10.35 -14.76 -0.77
CA LEU A 356 11.39 -15.53 -0.11
C LEU A 356 11.55 -15.12 1.36
N MET A 357 11.57 -13.81 1.64
CA MET A 357 11.64 -13.29 3.01
C MET A 357 10.44 -13.71 3.85
N LEU A 358 9.22 -13.69 3.28
CA LEU A 358 8.01 -14.17 3.95
C LEU A 358 8.10 -15.64 4.34
N VAL A 359 8.58 -16.50 3.44
CA VAL A 359 8.76 -17.93 3.76
C VAL A 359 9.71 -18.10 4.94
N VAL A 360 10.84 -17.39 4.96
CA VAL A 360 11.81 -17.45 6.06
C VAL A 360 11.23 -16.87 7.36
N LEU A 361 10.49 -15.75 7.28
CA LEU A 361 9.84 -15.13 8.43
C LEU A 361 8.78 -16.06 9.04
N ARG A 362 7.91 -16.66 8.21
CA ARG A 362 6.89 -17.63 8.68
C ARG A 362 7.53 -18.86 9.32
N PHE A 363 8.61 -19.38 8.72
CA PHE A 363 9.35 -20.50 9.30
C PHE A 363 9.86 -20.17 10.71
N PHE A 364 10.53 -19.03 10.89
CA PHE A 364 11.00 -18.62 12.21
C PHE A 364 9.87 -18.26 13.17
N HIS A 365 8.82 -17.61 12.68
CA HIS A 365 7.65 -17.32 13.50
C HIS A 365 7.00 -18.60 14.03
N GLY A 366 6.87 -19.62 13.18
CA GLY A 366 6.35 -20.94 13.60
C GLY A 366 7.18 -21.63 14.68
N MET A 367 8.49 -21.31 14.77
CA MET A 367 9.38 -21.85 15.80
C MET A 367 9.30 -21.07 17.12
N VAL A 368 9.18 -19.74 17.07
CA VAL A 368 9.38 -18.87 18.24
C VAL A 368 8.10 -18.12 18.68
N GLY A 369 7.04 -18.14 17.85
CA GLY A 369 5.77 -17.49 18.14
C GLY A 369 5.83 -15.95 18.24
N ASN A 370 6.89 -15.31 17.72
CA ASN A 370 7.06 -13.85 17.79
C ASN A 370 7.69 -13.29 16.51
N TRP A 371 7.01 -12.38 15.83
CA TRP A 371 7.46 -11.79 14.58
C TRP A 371 8.71 -10.93 14.71
N GLY A 372 8.89 -10.21 15.84
CA GLY A 372 10.10 -9.42 16.07
C GLY A 372 11.34 -10.29 16.20
N VAL A 373 11.23 -11.43 16.91
CA VAL A 373 12.30 -12.43 16.97
C VAL A 373 12.56 -13.04 15.59
N ALA A 374 11.51 -13.32 14.82
CA ALA A 374 11.64 -13.82 13.45
C ALA A 374 12.40 -12.82 12.55
N ILE A 375 12.18 -11.50 12.69
CA ILE A 375 12.92 -10.46 11.98
C ILE A 375 14.41 -10.48 12.38
N ILE A 376 14.71 -10.63 13.66
CA ILE A 376 16.11 -10.75 14.16
C ILE A 376 16.77 -11.98 13.54
N LEU A 377 16.11 -13.14 13.55
CA LEU A 377 16.64 -14.38 12.97
C LEU A 377 16.82 -14.28 11.45
N LEU A 378 15.85 -13.68 10.75
CA LEU A 378 16.00 -13.37 9.32
C LEU A 378 17.26 -12.52 9.08
N THR A 379 17.47 -11.48 9.92
CA THR A 379 18.66 -10.61 9.81
C THR A 379 19.96 -11.41 9.96
N VAL A 380 19.99 -12.36 10.91
CA VAL A 380 21.14 -13.27 11.10
C VAL A 380 21.37 -14.12 9.85
N VAL A 381 20.31 -14.73 9.29
CA VAL A 381 20.43 -15.56 8.06
C VAL A 381 20.98 -14.72 6.90
N VAL A 382 20.40 -13.54 6.65
CA VAL A 382 20.88 -12.62 5.60
C VAL A 382 22.35 -12.25 5.82
N LYS A 383 22.73 -11.96 7.08
CA LYS A 383 24.12 -11.65 7.45
C LYS A 383 25.08 -12.83 7.17
N VAL A 384 24.68 -14.05 7.52
CA VAL A 384 25.48 -15.25 7.28
C VAL A 384 25.64 -15.51 5.79
N LEU A 385 24.57 -15.37 5.00
CA LEU A 385 24.62 -15.52 3.55
C LEU A 385 25.55 -14.48 2.89
N LEU A 386 25.56 -13.25 3.38
CA LEU A 386 26.42 -12.18 2.89
C LEU A 386 27.81 -12.15 3.52
N LEU A 387 28.09 -13.00 4.51
CA LEU A 387 29.36 -13.01 5.25
C LEU A 387 30.59 -13.09 4.34
N PRO A 388 30.68 -14.00 3.34
CA PRO A 388 31.87 -14.08 2.48
C PRO A 388 32.09 -12.81 1.67
N LEU A 389 31.02 -12.15 1.21
CA LEU A 389 31.08 -10.90 0.48
C LEU A 389 31.52 -9.75 1.40
N THR A 390 30.81 -9.58 2.54
CA THR A 390 31.09 -8.50 3.50
C THR A 390 32.48 -8.63 4.12
N HIS A 391 32.96 -9.85 4.35
CA HIS A 391 34.32 -10.09 4.84
C HIS A 391 35.39 -9.58 3.85
N ARG A 392 35.27 -9.93 2.56
CA ARG A 392 36.18 -9.44 1.51
C ARG A 392 36.21 -7.92 1.43
N MET A 393 35.02 -7.30 1.55
CA MET A 393 34.87 -5.84 1.50
C MET A 393 35.53 -5.17 2.72
N MET A 394 35.34 -5.72 3.94
CA MET A 394 35.97 -5.21 5.16
C MET A 394 37.50 -5.32 5.10
N VAL A 395 38.03 -6.42 4.60
CA VAL A 395 39.51 -6.58 4.38
C VAL A 395 40.02 -5.53 3.39
N SER A 396 39.29 -5.26 2.31
CA SER A 396 39.62 -4.21 1.35
C SER A 396 39.62 -2.83 1.99
N GLN A 397 38.63 -2.52 2.85
CA GLN A 397 38.55 -1.26 3.59
C GLN A 397 39.74 -1.08 4.56
N GLU A 398 40.14 -2.13 5.29
CA GLU A 398 41.32 -2.10 6.17
C GLU A 398 42.62 -1.84 5.39
N LYS A 399 42.77 -2.44 4.20
CA LYS A 399 43.89 -2.13 3.30
C LYS A 399 43.88 -0.67 2.85
N MET A 400 42.71 -0.14 2.46
CA MET A 400 42.56 1.27 2.07
C MET A 400 42.93 2.24 3.20
N LYS A 401 42.55 1.93 4.45
CA LYS A 401 42.93 2.73 5.63
C LYS A 401 44.45 2.80 5.80
N LYS A 402 45.18 1.70 5.59
CA LYS A 402 46.64 1.68 5.66
C LYS A 402 47.29 2.56 4.58
N LEU A 403 46.61 2.84 3.48
CA LEU A 403 47.08 3.72 2.42
C LEU A 403 46.79 5.21 2.68
N GLN A 404 45.95 5.54 3.67
CA GLN A 404 45.53 6.91 3.97
C GLN A 404 46.71 7.87 4.16
N PRO A 405 47.79 7.57 4.93
CA PRO A 405 48.91 8.51 5.07
C PRO A 405 49.64 8.77 3.75
N LYS A 406 49.71 7.75 2.84
CA LYS A 406 50.28 7.96 1.52
C LYS A 406 49.43 8.86 0.64
N LEU A 407 48.10 8.75 0.74
CA LEU A 407 47.16 9.59 0.03
C LEU A 407 47.15 11.03 0.54
N GLU A 408 47.33 11.25 1.84
CA GLU A 408 47.48 12.58 2.44
C GLU A 408 48.77 13.26 1.98
N ALA A 409 49.88 12.54 1.97
CA ALA A 409 51.15 13.05 1.44
C ALA A 409 51.06 13.40 -0.05
N LEU A 410 50.33 12.58 -0.82
CA LEU A 410 50.10 12.85 -2.27
C LEU A 410 49.25 14.10 -2.50
N LYS A 411 48.19 14.31 -1.69
CA LYS A 411 47.36 15.52 -1.73
C LYS A 411 48.17 16.76 -1.35
N ALA A 412 49.03 16.67 -0.37
CA ALA A 412 49.92 17.75 0.03
C ALA A 412 50.96 18.09 -1.07
N LYS A 413 51.36 17.12 -1.88
CA LYS A 413 52.30 17.29 -2.98
C LYS A 413 51.69 18.00 -4.21
N HIS A 414 50.40 17.90 -4.42
CA HIS A 414 49.70 18.48 -5.57
C HIS A 414 48.46 19.30 -5.13
N PRO A 415 48.63 20.40 -4.34
CA PRO A 415 47.51 21.09 -3.69
C PRO A 415 46.53 21.75 -4.69
N ASN A 416 46.99 22.17 -5.85
CA ASN A 416 46.21 22.92 -6.84
C ASN A 416 45.84 22.09 -8.09
N ASP A 417 46.29 20.82 -8.19
CA ASP A 417 46.07 19.99 -9.38
C ASP A 417 45.18 18.77 -8.99
N ARG A 418 43.86 19.00 -9.05
CA ARG A 418 42.87 17.97 -8.72
C ARG A 418 42.92 16.76 -9.66
N GLU A 419 43.28 16.97 -10.91
CA GLU A 419 43.33 15.91 -11.92
C GLU A 419 44.50 14.95 -11.62
N LYS A 420 45.71 15.50 -11.35
CA LYS A 420 46.85 14.71 -10.92
C LYS A 420 46.60 14.01 -9.58
N GLN A 421 45.96 14.69 -8.61
CA GLN A 421 45.57 14.03 -7.34
C GLN A 421 44.71 12.82 -7.60
N GLN A 422 43.73 12.91 -8.50
CA GLN A 422 42.81 11.81 -8.79
C GLN A 422 43.52 10.67 -9.54
N GLN A 423 44.34 10.97 -10.52
CA GLN A 423 45.12 9.98 -11.27
C GLN A 423 46.08 9.21 -10.38
N GLU A 424 46.89 9.93 -9.59
CA GLU A 424 47.86 9.32 -8.68
C GLU A 424 47.17 8.56 -7.53
N THR A 425 46.03 9.04 -7.02
CA THR A 425 45.21 8.31 -6.04
C THR A 425 44.75 6.97 -6.61
N MET A 426 44.26 6.96 -7.85
CA MET A 426 43.82 5.74 -8.52
C MET A 426 45.01 4.78 -8.74
N ARG A 427 46.16 5.32 -9.09
CA ARG A 427 47.39 4.54 -9.25
C ARG A 427 47.83 3.87 -7.94
N VAL A 428 47.83 4.59 -6.82
CA VAL A 428 48.12 4.05 -5.49
C VAL A 428 47.18 2.91 -5.12
N TYR A 429 45.89 3.02 -5.42
CA TYR A 429 44.91 1.96 -5.19
C TYR A 429 45.16 0.75 -6.08
N GLN A 430 45.47 0.96 -7.36
CA GLN A 430 45.83 -0.13 -8.30
C GLN A 430 47.10 -0.85 -7.90
N GLU A 431 48.16 -0.14 -7.53
CA GLU A 431 49.42 -0.70 -7.06
C GLU A 431 49.26 -1.52 -5.77
N ALA A 432 48.32 -1.12 -4.90
CA ALA A 432 48.00 -1.83 -3.67
C ALA A 432 46.99 -2.98 -3.88
N GLY A 433 46.49 -3.21 -5.09
CA GLY A 433 45.49 -4.23 -5.39
C GLY A 433 44.15 -4.02 -4.65
N VAL A 434 43.76 -2.75 -4.41
CA VAL A 434 42.57 -2.41 -3.65
C VAL A 434 41.55 -1.73 -4.55
N ASN A 435 40.31 -2.23 -4.53
CA ASN A 435 39.22 -1.62 -5.27
C ASN A 435 38.50 -0.55 -4.43
N PRO A 436 38.59 0.74 -4.79
CA PRO A 436 37.92 1.81 -4.05
C PRO A 436 36.38 1.74 -4.10
N PHE A 437 35.83 1.04 -5.11
CA PHE A 437 34.40 0.84 -5.25
C PHE A 437 33.85 -0.28 -4.35
N GLY A 438 34.70 -1.06 -3.68
CA GLY A 438 34.27 -2.14 -2.79
C GLY A 438 33.35 -1.65 -1.66
N SER A 439 33.56 -0.44 -1.15
CA SER A 439 32.74 0.13 -0.06
C SER A 439 31.32 0.47 -0.52
N CYS A 440 31.15 1.02 -1.72
CA CYS A 440 29.82 1.37 -2.23
C CYS A 440 29.03 0.16 -2.72
N LEU A 441 29.72 -0.92 -3.13
CA LEU A 441 29.08 -2.19 -3.51
C LEU A 441 28.27 -2.79 -2.35
N MET A 442 28.76 -2.66 -1.10
CA MET A 442 28.01 -3.10 0.07
C MET A 442 26.66 -2.39 0.20
N LEU A 443 26.62 -1.08 -0.03
CA LEU A 443 25.38 -0.32 -0.02
C LEU A 443 24.43 -0.77 -1.14
N LEU A 444 24.94 -1.01 -2.33
CA LEU A 444 24.15 -1.48 -3.47
C LEU A 444 23.53 -2.87 -3.24
N VAL A 445 24.24 -3.77 -2.58
CA VAL A 445 23.72 -5.10 -2.21
C VAL A 445 22.67 -4.99 -1.10
N GLN A 446 22.85 -4.06 -0.17
CA GLN A 446 21.94 -3.87 0.95
C GLN A 446 20.61 -3.21 0.56
N LEU A 447 20.59 -2.32 -0.45
CA LEU A 447 19.38 -1.59 -0.86
C LEU A 447 18.22 -2.51 -1.30
N PRO A 448 18.40 -3.52 -2.17
CA PRO A 448 17.34 -4.45 -2.54
C PRO A 448 16.77 -5.21 -1.34
N ILE A 449 17.63 -5.64 -0.42
CA ILE A 449 17.23 -6.37 0.78
C ILE A 449 16.36 -5.48 1.68
N TRP A 450 16.80 -4.24 1.87
CA TRP A 450 16.09 -3.25 2.66
C TRP A 450 14.74 -2.86 2.05
N ALA A 451 14.71 -2.60 0.73
CA ALA A 451 13.48 -2.29 0.01
C ALA A 451 12.49 -3.46 0.05
N ALA A 452 12.97 -4.70 -0.15
CA ALA A 452 12.14 -5.89 -0.08
C ALA A 452 11.58 -6.11 1.33
N LEU A 453 12.40 -5.97 2.38
CA LEU A 453 11.93 -6.10 3.75
C LEU A 453 10.91 -5.03 4.12
N PHE A 454 11.16 -3.77 3.76
CA PHE A 454 10.20 -2.68 3.96
C PHE A 454 8.86 -3.00 3.29
N THR A 455 8.89 -3.42 2.02
CA THR A 455 7.70 -3.79 1.27
C THR A 455 6.98 -4.99 1.89
N THR A 456 7.73 -5.99 2.38
CA THR A 456 7.18 -7.17 3.06
C THR A 456 6.47 -6.79 4.35
N LEU A 457 7.12 -6.01 5.22
CA LEU A 457 6.53 -5.58 6.49
C LEU A 457 5.30 -4.68 6.29
N ARG A 458 5.35 -3.84 5.25
CA ARG A 458 4.26 -2.91 4.96
C ARG A 458 3.01 -3.57 4.39
N ASN A 459 3.15 -4.64 3.60
CA ASN A 459 2.04 -5.22 2.82
C ASN A 459 1.57 -6.57 3.37
N ASN A 460 2.14 -7.05 4.47
CA ASN A 460 1.77 -8.34 5.05
C ASN A 460 0.85 -8.16 6.26
N PHE A 461 -0.39 -8.65 6.13
CA PHE A 461 -1.39 -8.63 7.21
C PHE A 461 -0.98 -9.50 8.41
N GLU A 462 -0.23 -10.59 8.22
CA GLU A 462 0.16 -11.49 9.32
C GLU A 462 0.98 -10.76 10.40
N ILE A 463 1.81 -9.78 9.99
CA ILE A 463 2.66 -8.98 10.88
C ILE A 463 1.88 -7.76 11.42
N TYR A 464 0.74 -7.43 10.80
CA TYR A 464 -0.08 -6.28 11.20
C TYR A 464 -0.49 -6.38 12.66
N ARG A 465 -0.21 -5.31 13.43
CA ARG A 465 -0.48 -5.20 14.87
C ARG A 465 0.18 -6.28 15.73
N GLU A 466 1.26 -6.89 15.26
CA GLU A 466 2.03 -7.83 16.06
C GLU A 466 3.08 -7.12 16.91
N PRO A 467 3.10 -7.37 18.22
CA PRO A 467 4.10 -6.80 19.11
C PRO A 467 5.43 -7.57 19.04
N PHE A 468 6.53 -6.87 19.26
CA PHE A 468 7.81 -7.52 19.54
C PHE A 468 7.99 -7.77 21.04
N LEU A 469 7.93 -6.71 21.83
CA LEU A 469 7.90 -6.73 23.30
C LEU A 469 6.65 -5.96 23.70
N HIS A 470 5.68 -6.61 24.33
CA HIS A 470 4.31 -6.11 24.50
C HIS A 470 4.20 -4.64 24.92
N HIS A 471 5.10 -4.20 25.81
CA HIS A 471 5.09 -2.83 26.32
C HIS A 471 6.02 -1.87 25.59
N PHE A 472 7.00 -2.39 24.82
CA PHE A 472 8.02 -1.56 24.17
C PHE A 472 7.69 -1.26 22.71
N LEU A 473 7.40 -2.29 21.92
CA LEU A 473 7.01 -2.17 20.51
C LEU A 473 5.67 -2.88 20.31
N PRO A 474 4.56 -2.16 20.52
CA PRO A 474 3.22 -2.75 20.45
C PRO A 474 2.78 -3.12 19.03
N ASP A 475 3.42 -2.54 18.02
CA ASP A 475 3.12 -2.80 16.61
C ASP A 475 4.38 -2.68 15.75
N LEU A 476 4.80 -3.79 15.13
CA LEU A 476 5.97 -3.85 14.25
C LEU A 476 5.75 -3.16 12.91
N THR A 477 4.49 -3.00 12.49
CA THR A 477 4.13 -2.40 11.20
C THR A 477 4.00 -0.88 11.26
N PHE A 478 4.01 -0.34 12.47
CA PHE A 478 3.88 1.10 12.72
C PHE A 478 5.16 1.70 13.26
N LYS A 479 5.21 3.04 13.28
CA LYS A 479 6.33 3.76 13.89
C LYS A 479 6.39 3.51 15.39
N ASP A 480 7.59 3.49 15.96
CA ASP A 480 7.78 3.43 17.40
C ASP A 480 7.22 4.71 18.09
N PRO A 481 6.15 4.60 18.88
CA PRO A 481 5.55 5.76 19.53
C PRO A 481 6.46 6.40 20.59
N THR A 482 7.44 5.66 21.13
CA THR A 482 8.38 6.14 22.15
C THR A 482 9.62 6.81 21.56
N TYR A 483 9.89 6.58 20.27
CA TYR A 483 11.12 6.98 19.56
C TYR A 483 12.42 6.41 20.15
N ILE A 484 12.33 5.44 21.08
CA ILE A 484 13.52 4.80 21.67
C ILE A 484 14.30 4.02 20.61
N LEU A 485 13.60 3.22 19.80
CA LEU A 485 14.25 2.40 18.78
C LEU A 485 14.95 3.24 17.68
N PRO A 486 14.36 4.33 17.15
CA PRO A 486 15.07 5.24 16.24
C PRO A 486 16.34 5.83 16.87
N VAL A 487 16.29 6.25 18.15
CA VAL A 487 17.47 6.79 18.84
C VAL A 487 18.55 5.73 19.01
N LEU A 488 18.19 4.51 19.43
CA LEU A 488 19.12 3.38 19.51
C LEU A 488 19.72 3.06 18.15
N LEU A 489 18.93 3.16 17.08
CA LEU A 489 19.41 3.00 15.71
C LEU A 489 20.47 4.05 15.36
N GLY A 490 20.24 5.33 15.64
CA GLY A 490 21.20 6.41 15.42
C GLY A 490 22.50 6.21 16.18
N VAL A 491 22.40 5.86 17.46
CA VAL A 491 23.58 5.53 18.29
C VAL A 491 24.36 4.34 17.71
N SER A 492 23.64 3.27 17.29
CA SER A 492 24.28 2.10 16.68
C SER A 492 25.01 2.44 15.37
N GLN A 493 24.47 3.36 14.57
CA GLN A 493 25.11 3.83 13.35
C GLN A 493 26.38 4.65 13.63
N ILE A 494 26.36 5.52 14.63
CA ILE A 494 27.55 6.27 15.08
C ILE A 494 28.64 5.27 15.52
N ILE A 495 28.29 4.29 16.36
CA ILE A 495 29.24 3.26 16.82
C ILE A 495 29.82 2.49 15.62
N THR A 496 28.98 2.10 14.68
CA THR A 496 29.41 1.40 13.46
C THR A 496 30.35 2.28 12.63
N GLY A 497 30.05 3.57 12.46
CA GLY A 497 30.89 4.53 11.74
C GLY A 497 32.26 4.76 12.41
N LEU A 498 32.29 4.81 13.74
CA LEU A 498 33.55 4.93 14.51
C LEU A 498 34.43 3.66 14.40
N LEU A 499 33.80 2.50 14.31
CA LEU A 499 34.52 1.22 14.21
C LEU A 499 34.96 0.86 12.81
N GLN A 500 34.24 1.30 11.79
CA GLN A 500 34.59 1.01 10.40
C GLN A 500 35.68 1.93 9.88
N PRO A 501 36.72 1.38 9.23
CA PRO A 501 37.75 2.19 8.62
C PRO A 501 37.19 2.92 7.38
N MET A 502 37.30 4.24 7.37
CA MET A 502 36.89 5.07 6.23
C MET A 502 38.14 5.69 5.58
N ALA A 503 38.35 5.43 4.31
CA ALA A 503 39.40 6.08 3.50
C ALA A 503 38.88 7.40 2.92
N MET A 504 38.56 8.36 3.78
CA MET A 504 37.97 9.67 3.45
C MET A 504 38.74 10.79 4.15
N ASP A 505 38.60 12.04 3.65
CA ASP A 505 39.14 13.21 4.32
C ASP A 505 38.46 13.41 5.68
N ALA A 506 39.18 14.03 6.62
CA ALA A 506 38.70 14.24 8.00
C ALA A 506 37.35 15.01 8.07
N ALA A 507 37.11 15.94 7.14
CA ALA A 507 35.84 16.66 7.06
C ALA A 507 34.70 15.74 6.59
N GLN A 508 34.92 14.92 5.56
CA GLN A 508 33.95 13.95 5.06
C GLN A 508 33.67 12.88 6.10
N GLN A 509 34.70 12.40 6.81
CA GLN A 509 34.55 11.42 7.88
C GLN A 509 33.68 11.94 9.02
N ARG A 510 33.84 13.21 9.43
CA ARG A 510 32.97 13.84 10.44
C ARG A 510 31.51 13.89 9.99
N ILE A 511 31.23 14.25 8.74
CA ILE A 511 29.89 14.27 8.18
C ILE A 511 29.29 12.87 8.19
N MET A 512 30.05 11.86 7.76
CA MET A 512 29.57 10.47 7.70
C MET A 512 29.32 9.85 9.09
N ILE A 513 30.11 10.20 10.08
CA ILE A 513 30.00 9.62 11.43
C ILE A 513 28.93 10.33 12.28
N TRP A 514 28.78 11.64 12.14
CA TRP A 514 27.90 12.43 13.01
C TRP A 514 26.64 12.94 12.31
N PHE A 515 26.80 13.61 11.17
CA PHE A 515 25.65 14.22 10.50
C PHE A 515 24.74 13.17 9.84
N MET A 516 25.31 12.21 9.11
CA MET A 516 24.51 11.21 8.39
C MET A 516 23.67 10.32 9.31
N PRO A 517 24.17 9.80 10.46
CA PRO A 517 23.33 9.05 11.38
C PRO A 517 22.20 9.88 11.99
N ILE A 518 22.45 11.14 12.34
CA ILE A 518 21.41 12.03 12.87
C ILE A 518 20.35 12.30 11.82
N PHE A 519 20.77 12.65 10.60
CA PHE A 519 19.87 12.89 9.46
C PHE A 519 19.05 11.65 9.11
N PHE A 520 19.70 10.48 9.04
CA PHE A 520 19.04 9.21 8.76
C PHE A 520 18.06 8.82 9.87
N THR A 521 18.43 9.02 11.13
CA THR A 521 17.53 8.81 12.27
C THR A 521 16.27 9.68 12.14
N GLY A 522 16.43 10.96 11.76
CA GLY A 522 15.31 11.87 11.53
C GLY A 522 14.34 11.35 10.48
N ILE A 523 14.86 10.79 9.37
CA ILE A 523 14.03 10.13 8.35
C ILE A 523 13.32 8.90 8.94
N MET A 524 14.05 8.08 9.70
CA MET A 524 13.55 6.81 10.24
C MET A 524 12.50 6.96 11.34
N LEU A 525 12.29 8.15 11.91
CA LEU A 525 11.25 8.40 12.92
C LEU A 525 9.84 8.01 12.46
N ASN A 526 9.59 8.05 11.17
CA ASN A 526 8.27 7.77 10.59
C ASN A 526 8.17 6.37 9.93
N TYR A 527 9.22 5.55 10.05
CA TYR A 527 9.23 4.21 9.46
C TYR A 527 8.74 3.14 10.45
N PRO A 528 8.26 1.98 9.95
CA PRO A 528 7.81 0.87 10.78
C PRO A 528 8.87 0.37 11.76
N ALA A 529 8.47 0.10 13.00
CA ALA A 529 9.37 -0.39 14.03
C ALA A 529 10.08 -1.70 13.66
N GLY A 530 9.41 -2.59 12.92
CA GLY A 530 10.03 -3.83 12.42
C GLY A 530 11.19 -3.58 11.46
N LEU A 531 11.13 -2.53 10.62
CA LEU A 531 12.24 -2.14 9.76
C LEU A 531 13.40 -1.59 10.58
N LEU A 532 13.11 -0.74 11.57
CA LEU A 532 14.14 -0.20 12.46
C LEU A 532 14.81 -1.32 13.26
N LEU A 533 14.03 -2.29 13.72
CA LEU A 533 14.53 -3.48 14.43
C LEU A 533 15.52 -4.26 13.56
N TYR A 534 15.18 -4.48 12.28
CA TYR A 534 16.09 -5.10 11.33
C TYR A 534 17.39 -4.31 11.17
N ILE A 535 17.30 -2.98 10.92
CA ILE A 535 18.49 -2.15 10.67
C ILE A 535 19.35 -2.09 11.94
N PHE A 536 18.73 -1.94 13.11
CA PHE A 536 19.43 -1.96 14.40
C PHE A 536 20.17 -3.29 14.62
N THR A 537 19.47 -4.42 14.44
CA THR A 537 20.07 -5.76 14.55
C THR A 537 21.23 -5.93 13.56
N ASN A 538 21.05 -5.49 12.31
CA ASN A 538 22.09 -5.53 11.28
C ASN A 538 23.32 -4.70 11.70
N ASN A 539 23.14 -3.53 12.31
CA ASN A 539 24.23 -2.70 12.83
C ASN A 539 24.98 -3.40 13.98
N VAL A 540 24.24 -3.95 14.94
CA VAL A 540 24.83 -4.71 16.07
C VAL A 540 25.66 -5.88 15.54
N LEU A 541 25.13 -6.66 14.62
CA LEU A 541 25.86 -7.76 13.98
C LEU A 541 27.09 -7.26 13.19
N THR A 542 27.01 -6.08 12.56
CA THR A 542 28.14 -5.45 11.87
C THR A 542 29.25 -5.07 12.85
N VAL A 543 28.90 -4.51 14.02
CA VAL A 543 29.86 -4.22 15.10
C VAL A 543 30.58 -5.48 15.56
N VAL A 544 29.83 -6.55 15.83
CA VAL A 544 30.38 -7.86 16.23
C VAL A 544 31.32 -8.40 15.15
N GLN A 545 30.88 -8.37 13.88
CA GLN A 545 31.67 -8.82 12.74
C GLN A 545 32.98 -8.02 12.59
N THR A 546 32.90 -6.70 12.69
CA THR A 546 34.07 -5.80 12.57
C THR A 546 35.06 -6.04 13.71
N TYR A 547 34.58 -6.19 14.94
CA TYR A 547 35.42 -6.48 16.11
C TYR A 547 36.12 -7.84 15.95
N SER A 548 35.38 -8.87 15.56
CA SER A 548 35.91 -10.21 15.35
C SER A 548 36.99 -10.23 14.26
N LEU A 549 36.75 -9.51 13.14
CA LEU A 549 37.70 -9.37 12.05
C LEU A 549 38.99 -8.67 12.49
N LYS A 550 38.87 -7.55 13.22
CA LYS A 550 40.04 -6.81 13.75
C LYS A 550 40.90 -7.71 14.66
N LYS A 551 40.25 -8.44 15.57
CA LYS A 551 40.94 -9.37 16.48
C LYS A 551 41.64 -10.52 15.70
N TRP A 552 41.00 -11.01 14.64
CA TRP A 552 41.60 -12.05 13.77
C TRP A 552 42.79 -11.50 12.99
N LEU A 553 42.70 -10.32 12.37
CA LEU A 553 43.81 -9.68 11.63
C LEU A 553 45.02 -9.34 12.52
N GLN A 554 44.81 -9.08 13.80
CA GLN A 554 45.92 -8.88 14.76
C GLN A 554 46.65 -10.16 15.11
N ARG A 555 46.00 -11.33 14.96
CA ARG A 555 46.60 -12.65 15.28
C ARG A 555 47.32 -13.29 14.08
N VAL A 556 47.00 -12.87 12.87
CA VAL A 556 47.64 -13.40 11.66
C VAL A 556 48.93 -12.61 11.41
N PRO A 557 50.12 -13.24 11.42
CA PRO A 557 51.37 -12.54 11.12
C PRO A 557 51.29 -11.96 9.69
N PRO A 558 51.91 -10.80 9.43
CA PRO A 558 51.96 -10.21 8.11
C PRO A 558 52.55 -11.22 7.11
N ALA A 559 51.82 -11.45 6.01
CA ALA A 559 52.34 -12.30 4.94
C ALA A 559 53.71 -11.79 4.48
N PRO A 560 54.71 -12.67 4.25
CA PRO A 560 56.01 -12.26 3.76
C PRO A 560 55.85 -11.48 2.45
N PRO A 561 56.71 -10.47 2.20
CA PRO A 561 56.60 -9.66 1.00
C PRO A 561 56.73 -10.55 -0.23
N GLU A 562 55.73 -10.54 -1.07
CA GLU A 562 55.68 -11.28 -2.33
C GLU A 562 56.87 -10.81 -3.19
N LYS A 563 57.83 -11.71 -3.43
CA LYS A 563 58.98 -11.40 -4.29
C LYS A 563 58.44 -11.07 -5.68
N ARG A 564 58.57 -9.79 -6.05
CA ARG A 564 58.29 -9.34 -7.42
C ARG A 564 59.14 -10.21 -8.38
N LYS A 565 58.49 -10.99 -9.20
CA LYS A 565 59.05 -11.56 -10.43
C LYS A 565 58.89 -10.54 -11.57
#